data_68fd1fa3e678136182848276ac188463
#
_entry.id   68fd1fa3e678136182848276ac188463
#
_cell.length_a   1.000
_cell.length_b   1.000
_cell.length_c   1.000
_cell.angle_alpha   90.00
_cell.angle_beta   90.00
_cell.angle_gamma   90.00
#
_symmetry.space_group_name_H-M   'P 1'
#
loop_
_entity.id
_entity.type
_entity.pdbx_description
1 polymer ?
#
loop_
_entity_poly.entity_id
_entity_poly.type
_entity_poly.pdbx_seq_one_letter_code
_entity_poly.pdbx_strand_id
1 'polypeptide(L)'
;DHNEQNPIAAICLMILPVIVCTGFSQHEYSKEALRWKGLYKPRTLKSLYSTYNTEFTRELLEKRTPKTPEGKFLLQLTELYWSAGDEKIMKIYEDLPAQLEGRLIEEDPGLNPDNTRKRLYRVVMTCCAADAQVLGVPLEFNGTLPRIEDKTWITAKGKVAFELIDGQHFAYLRDCEVEATEPPESMSRQRP
;
A
#
# COMPACT_ATOMS: atom_id res chain seq x y z
N ASP A 1 -7.80 58.66 8.29
CA ASP A 1 -8.34 57.70 7.34
C ASP A 1 -8.11 56.28 7.88
N HIS A 2 -9.05 55.82 8.68
CA HIS A 2 -9.08 54.42 9.05
C HIS A 2 -9.55 53.66 7.82
N ASN A 3 -8.65 52.91 7.23
CA ASN A 3 -8.93 51.91 6.17
C ASN A 3 -9.84 50.84 6.80
N GLU A 4 -11.16 50.99 6.70
CA GLU A 4 -12.12 49.99 7.14
C GLU A 4 -11.89 48.73 6.28
N GLN A 5 -11.06 47.84 6.81
CA GLN A 5 -10.85 46.51 6.20
C GLN A 5 -12.21 45.83 6.22
N ASN A 6 -12.74 45.61 5.03
CA ASN A 6 -14.05 44.94 4.85
C ASN A 6 -13.96 43.55 5.50
N PRO A 7 -14.66 43.31 6.63
CA PRO A 7 -14.55 42.02 7.35
C PRO A 7 -14.99 40.84 6.50
N ILE A 8 -15.87 41.07 5.51
CA ILE A 8 -16.30 40.03 4.59
C ILE A 8 -15.15 39.56 3.69
N ALA A 9 -14.31 40.50 3.21
CA ALA A 9 -13.16 40.15 2.40
C ALA A 9 -12.15 39.30 3.18
N ALA A 10 -11.89 39.63 4.45
CA ALA A 10 -11.00 38.86 5.33
C ALA A 10 -11.55 37.45 5.60
N ILE A 11 -12.85 37.33 5.85
CA ILE A 11 -13.53 36.04 6.05
C ILE A 11 -13.47 35.17 4.78
N CYS A 12 -13.76 35.76 3.62
CA CYS A 12 -13.67 35.06 2.33
C CYS A 12 -12.23 34.58 2.06
N LEU A 13 -11.23 35.37 2.38
CA LEU A 13 -9.81 35.03 2.17
C LEU A 13 -9.34 33.87 3.08
N MET A 14 -9.95 33.73 4.27
CA MET A 14 -9.67 32.62 5.20
C MET A 14 -10.47 31.35 4.86
N ILE A 15 -11.74 31.50 4.43
CA ILE A 15 -12.61 30.34 4.17
C ILE A 15 -12.36 29.74 2.79
N LEU A 16 -12.01 30.54 1.77
CA LEU A 16 -11.79 30.06 0.41
C LEU A 16 -10.73 28.93 0.32
N PRO A 17 -9.55 29.05 0.96
CA PRO A 17 -8.56 27.95 0.96
C PRO A 17 -9.10 26.69 1.61
N VAL A 18 -9.89 26.81 2.68
CA VAL A 18 -10.48 25.65 3.37
C VAL A 18 -11.48 24.95 2.47
N ILE A 19 -12.38 25.69 1.80
CA ILE A 19 -13.37 25.13 0.87
C ILE A 19 -12.66 24.48 -0.32
N VAL A 20 -11.63 25.13 -0.88
CA VAL A 20 -10.83 24.57 -1.97
C VAL A 20 -10.14 23.30 -1.51
N CYS A 21 -9.48 23.32 -0.35
CA CYS A 21 -8.80 22.13 0.17
C CYS A 21 -9.75 20.97 0.49
N THR A 22 -10.93 21.26 1.07
CA THR A 22 -11.92 20.21 1.35
C THR A 22 -12.57 19.67 0.07
N GLY A 23 -12.83 20.51 -0.93
CA GLY A 23 -13.35 20.09 -2.23
C GLY A 23 -12.39 19.22 -3.01
N PHE A 24 -11.07 19.50 -2.93
CA PHE A 24 -10.04 18.70 -3.61
C PHE A 24 -9.58 17.49 -2.80
N SER A 25 -9.77 17.45 -1.48
CA SER A 25 -9.33 16.32 -0.64
C SER A 25 -10.19 15.07 -0.76
N GLN A 26 -11.35 15.16 -1.38
CA GLN A 26 -12.23 14.00 -1.61
C GLN A 26 -11.84 13.16 -2.81
N HIS A 27 -10.88 13.61 -3.62
CA HIS A 27 -10.45 12.86 -4.78
C HIS A 27 -9.31 11.90 -4.41
N GLU A 28 -9.49 10.65 -4.81
CA GLU A 28 -8.46 9.65 -4.82
C GLU A 28 -7.18 10.21 -5.46
N TYR A 29 -6.03 9.93 -4.86
CA TYR A 29 -4.75 10.36 -5.41
C TYR A 29 -4.63 9.98 -6.88
N SER A 30 -4.20 10.94 -7.72
CA SER A 30 -3.89 10.65 -9.12
C SER A 30 -2.73 9.64 -9.22
N LYS A 31 -2.57 8.98 -10.38
CA LYS A 31 -1.43 8.08 -10.60
C LYS A 31 -0.09 8.80 -10.37
N GLU A 32 0.01 10.05 -10.80
CA GLU A 32 1.19 10.89 -10.60
C GLU A 32 1.44 11.17 -9.13
N ALA A 33 0.41 11.51 -8.37
CA ALA A 33 0.53 11.73 -6.92
C ALA A 33 0.97 10.45 -6.18
N LEU A 34 0.46 9.28 -6.57
CA LEU A 34 0.89 7.99 -6.02
C LEU A 34 2.36 7.71 -6.34
N ARG A 35 2.82 8.01 -7.57
CA ARG A 35 4.24 7.90 -7.96
C ARG A 35 5.13 8.81 -7.10
N TRP A 36 4.76 10.08 -6.93
CA TRP A 36 5.49 11.03 -6.10
C TRP A 36 5.56 10.59 -4.63
N LYS A 37 4.49 9.99 -4.12
CA LYS A 37 4.42 9.47 -2.75
C LYS A 37 5.12 8.11 -2.57
N GLY A 38 5.78 7.58 -3.59
CA GLY A 38 6.68 6.44 -3.49
C GLY A 38 6.09 5.09 -3.87
N LEU A 39 4.98 5.05 -4.62
CA LEU A 39 4.32 3.79 -5.04
C LEU A 39 5.27 2.76 -5.64
N TYR A 40 6.23 3.20 -6.46
CA TYR A 40 7.17 2.33 -7.17
C TYR A 40 8.61 2.40 -6.61
N LYS A 41 8.84 3.16 -5.55
CA LYS A 41 10.16 3.30 -4.97
C LYS A 41 10.33 2.34 -3.80
N PRO A 42 11.42 1.57 -3.76
CA PRO A 42 11.80 0.88 -2.55
C PRO A 42 12.15 1.92 -1.50
N ARG A 43 11.71 1.72 -0.30
CA ARG A 43 12.21 2.51 0.82
C ARG A 43 13.13 1.64 1.64
N THR A 44 14.40 2.02 1.67
CA THR A 44 15.40 1.47 2.58
C THR A 44 15.09 1.97 4.00
N LEU A 45 14.06 1.42 4.62
CA LEU A 45 13.94 1.53 6.06
C LEU A 45 14.58 0.27 6.63
N LYS A 46 15.55 0.46 7.52
CA LYS A 46 16.02 -0.63 8.40
C LYS A 46 14.77 -1.28 8.97
N SER A 47 14.68 -2.60 8.82
CA SER A 47 13.55 -3.39 9.27
C SER A 47 13.04 -2.90 10.63
N LEU A 48 11.75 -2.63 10.73
CA LEU A 48 11.12 -2.34 12.02
C LEU A 48 11.34 -3.49 13.01
N TYR A 49 11.60 -4.69 12.50
CA TYR A 49 11.89 -5.89 13.29
C TYR A 49 13.28 -5.86 13.92
N SER A 50 14.26 -5.13 13.37
CA SER A 50 15.61 -5.01 13.95
C SER A 50 15.63 -4.18 15.24
N THR A 51 14.57 -3.42 15.51
CA THR A 51 14.44 -2.55 16.70
C THR A 51 13.84 -3.32 17.89
N TYR A 52 13.14 -4.41 17.65
CA TYR A 52 12.58 -5.25 18.70
C TYR A 52 13.51 -6.43 18.95
N ASN A 53 14.06 -6.49 20.15
CA ASN A 53 14.99 -7.53 20.66
C ASN A 53 14.32 -8.92 20.80
N THR A 54 13.20 -9.15 20.10
CA THR A 54 12.46 -10.41 20.10
C THR A 54 12.76 -11.14 18.81
N GLU A 55 13.31 -12.32 18.91
CA GLU A 55 13.59 -13.16 17.76
C GLU A 55 12.27 -13.50 17.04
N PHE A 56 12.10 -12.95 15.83
CA PHE A 56 10.94 -13.25 15.01
C PHE A 56 11.15 -14.59 14.32
N THR A 57 10.25 -15.54 14.60
CA THR A 57 10.32 -16.90 14.05
C THR A 57 9.07 -17.27 13.27
N ARG A 58 9.12 -18.36 12.51
CA ARG A 58 7.98 -18.91 11.79
C ARG A 58 6.82 -19.27 12.73
N GLU A 59 7.12 -19.86 13.89
CA GLU A 59 6.11 -20.22 14.88
C GLU A 59 5.40 -18.99 15.44
N LEU A 60 6.16 -17.89 15.64
CA LEU A 60 5.59 -16.64 16.10
C LEU A 60 4.65 -16.02 15.05
N LEU A 61 5.04 -16.06 13.76
CA LEU A 61 4.20 -15.64 12.66
C LEU A 61 2.90 -16.47 12.62
N GLU A 62 3.00 -17.79 12.71
CA GLU A 62 1.86 -18.69 12.69
C GLU A 62 0.89 -18.47 13.86
N LYS A 63 1.41 -18.09 15.02
CA LYS A 63 0.61 -17.79 16.20
C LYS A 63 -0.10 -16.44 16.13
N ARG A 64 0.53 -15.45 15.48
CA ARG A 64 0.05 -14.06 15.45
C ARG A 64 -0.85 -13.77 14.26
N THR A 65 -0.60 -14.42 13.13
CA THR A 65 -1.29 -14.11 11.89
C THR A 65 -2.44 -15.05 11.65
N PRO A 66 -3.67 -14.55 11.56
CA PRO A 66 -4.82 -15.40 11.26
C PRO A 66 -4.68 -16.00 9.87
N LYS A 67 -5.32 -17.15 9.67
CA LYS A 67 -5.36 -17.86 8.39
C LYS A 67 -6.78 -17.92 7.84
N THR A 68 -6.90 -17.92 6.53
CA THR A 68 -8.16 -18.24 5.87
C THR A 68 -8.52 -19.71 6.07
N PRO A 69 -9.78 -20.12 5.82
CA PRO A 69 -10.17 -21.54 5.80
C PRO A 69 -9.32 -22.39 4.84
N GLU A 70 -8.77 -21.77 3.80
CA GLU A 70 -7.88 -22.39 2.80
C GLU A 70 -6.42 -22.49 3.28
N GLY A 71 -6.10 -22.01 4.49
CA GLY A 71 -4.76 -22.04 5.07
C GLY A 71 -3.83 -20.92 4.64
N LYS A 72 -4.32 -19.90 3.91
CA LYS A 72 -3.53 -18.73 3.52
C LYS A 72 -3.42 -17.74 4.68
N PHE A 73 -2.26 -17.16 4.90
CA PHE A 73 -2.03 -16.16 5.95
C PHE A 73 -2.65 -14.82 5.55
N LEU A 74 -3.46 -14.24 6.43
CA LEU A 74 -4.02 -12.90 6.27
C LEU A 74 -2.96 -11.87 6.66
N LEU A 75 -2.11 -11.50 5.71
CA LEU A 75 -1.04 -10.53 5.94
C LEU A 75 -1.53 -9.10 5.72
N GLN A 76 -0.95 -8.17 6.45
CA GLN A 76 -1.06 -6.76 6.10
C GLN A 76 -0.04 -6.42 5.01
N LEU A 77 -0.42 -5.57 4.06
CA LEU A 77 0.47 -5.11 3.01
C LEU A 77 1.73 -4.45 3.59
N THR A 78 1.59 -3.72 4.70
CA THR A 78 2.70 -3.10 5.42
C THR A 78 3.70 -4.13 5.94
N GLU A 79 3.22 -5.24 6.50
CA GLU A 79 4.11 -6.31 7.00
C GLU A 79 4.94 -6.91 5.87
N LEU A 80 4.28 -7.24 4.76
CA LEU A 80 4.97 -7.79 3.61
C LEU A 80 5.96 -6.79 3.00
N TYR A 81 5.56 -5.53 2.86
CA TYR A 81 6.43 -4.48 2.33
C TYR A 81 7.72 -4.32 3.16
N TRP A 82 7.60 -4.33 4.49
CA TRP A 82 8.75 -4.15 5.38
C TRP A 82 9.58 -5.42 5.58
N SER A 83 9.05 -6.60 5.27
CA SER A 83 9.79 -7.86 5.38
C SER A 83 10.99 -7.92 4.46
N ALA A 84 10.97 -7.22 3.33
CA ALA A 84 12.06 -7.17 2.36
C ALA A 84 13.35 -6.45 2.85
N GLY A 85 13.30 -5.81 4.02
CA GLY A 85 14.46 -5.10 4.61
C GLY A 85 15.39 -5.97 5.45
N ASP A 86 15.09 -7.24 5.66
CA ASP A 86 15.85 -8.13 6.54
C ASP A 86 15.88 -9.57 6.00
N GLU A 87 17.08 -10.09 5.73
CA GLU A 87 17.25 -11.43 5.15
C GLU A 87 16.69 -12.57 6.02
N LYS A 88 16.72 -12.44 7.35
CA LYS A 88 16.15 -13.44 8.25
C LYS A 88 14.62 -13.43 8.15
N ILE A 89 14.06 -12.25 8.08
CA ILE A 89 12.61 -12.07 7.92
C ILE A 89 12.15 -12.57 6.55
N MET A 90 12.90 -12.26 5.48
CA MET A 90 12.60 -12.75 4.13
C MET A 90 12.49 -14.27 4.11
N LYS A 91 13.45 -15.00 4.73
CA LYS A 91 13.42 -16.46 4.80
C LYS A 91 12.19 -17.03 5.53
N ILE A 92 11.62 -16.28 6.46
CA ILE A 92 10.40 -16.68 7.18
C ILE A 92 9.16 -16.52 6.29
N TYR A 93 9.14 -15.48 5.45
CA TYR A 93 8.02 -15.18 4.57
C TYR A 93 8.09 -15.87 3.21
N GLU A 94 9.27 -16.32 2.78
CA GLU A 94 9.47 -16.97 1.47
C GLU A 94 8.51 -18.15 1.30
N ASP A 95 7.88 -18.25 0.13
CA ASP A 95 6.90 -19.28 -0.22
C ASP A 95 5.65 -19.35 0.67
N LEU A 96 5.42 -18.35 1.51
CA LEU A 96 4.26 -18.30 2.38
C LEU A 96 2.99 -18.11 1.54
N PRO A 97 1.99 -18.99 1.63
CA PRO A 97 0.70 -18.73 1.02
C PRO A 97 0.01 -17.58 1.75
N ALA A 98 -0.23 -16.49 1.05
CA ALA A 98 -0.72 -15.26 1.65
C ALA A 98 -1.97 -14.72 0.96
N GLN A 99 -2.75 -13.99 1.73
CA GLN A 99 -3.83 -13.15 1.26
C GLN A 99 -3.61 -11.72 1.73
N LEU A 100 -3.70 -10.78 0.80
CA LEU A 100 -3.57 -9.34 1.02
C LEU A 100 -4.79 -8.61 0.51
N GLU A 101 -5.06 -7.45 1.10
CA GLU A 101 -6.11 -6.54 0.63
C GLU A 101 -5.53 -5.15 0.34
N GLY A 102 -6.02 -4.54 -0.71
CA GLY A 102 -5.60 -3.20 -1.12
C GLY A 102 -6.27 -2.76 -2.41
N ARG A 103 -5.76 -1.68 -2.99
CA ARG A 103 -6.22 -1.20 -4.30
C ARG A 103 -5.29 -1.65 -5.40
N LEU A 104 -5.87 -2.07 -6.50
CA LEU A 104 -5.11 -2.49 -7.70
C LEU A 104 -4.73 -1.27 -8.53
N ILE A 105 -3.56 -1.31 -9.14
CA ILE A 105 -3.10 -0.34 -10.13
C ILE A 105 -2.14 -1.02 -11.12
N GLU A 106 -2.01 -0.44 -12.29
CA GLU A 106 -1.01 -0.84 -13.27
C GLU A 106 0.41 -0.77 -12.68
N GLU A 107 1.25 -1.75 -13.01
CA GLU A 107 2.66 -1.73 -12.65
C GLU A 107 3.42 -0.71 -13.50
N ASP A 108 4.56 -0.24 -13.00
CA ASP A 108 5.45 0.61 -13.78
C ASP A 108 6.03 -0.19 -14.96
N PRO A 109 5.95 0.32 -16.20
CA PRO A 109 6.47 -0.39 -17.37
C PRO A 109 7.96 -0.77 -17.25
N GLY A 110 8.76 0.05 -16.54
CA GLY A 110 10.17 -0.24 -16.29
C GLY A 110 10.38 -1.41 -15.31
N LEU A 111 9.40 -1.74 -14.49
CA LEU A 111 9.42 -2.86 -13.54
C LEU A 111 8.59 -4.07 -14.01
N ASN A 112 8.03 -4.00 -15.22
CA ASN A 112 7.14 -5.02 -15.78
C ASN A 112 7.39 -5.27 -17.28
N PRO A 113 8.63 -5.62 -17.68
CA PRO A 113 8.98 -5.79 -19.09
C PRO A 113 8.14 -6.87 -19.79
N ASP A 114 7.75 -7.91 -19.07
CA ASP A 114 6.99 -9.05 -19.58
C ASP A 114 5.46 -8.85 -19.51
N ASN A 115 5.03 -7.70 -18.99
CA ASN A 115 3.62 -7.37 -18.79
C ASN A 115 2.81 -8.47 -18.07
N THR A 116 3.41 -9.05 -17.03
CA THR A 116 2.83 -10.11 -16.20
C THR A 116 2.36 -9.62 -14.85
N ARG A 117 2.59 -8.34 -14.52
CA ARG A 117 2.39 -7.78 -13.19
C ARG A 117 1.40 -6.63 -13.15
N LYS A 118 0.67 -6.55 -12.05
CA LYS A 118 -0.01 -5.35 -11.55
C LYS A 118 0.50 -5.07 -10.14
N ARG A 119 0.12 -3.93 -9.56
CA ARG A 119 0.55 -3.54 -8.21
C ARG A 119 -0.63 -3.41 -7.28
N LEU A 120 -0.54 -4.06 -6.12
CA LEU A 120 -1.43 -3.83 -4.98
C LEU A 120 -0.85 -2.69 -4.15
N TYR A 121 -1.67 -1.70 -3.79
CA TYR A 121 -1.18 -0.61 -2.96
C TYR A 121 -2.14 -0.22 -1.84
N ARG A 122 -1.58 0.39 -0.81
CA ARG A 122 -2.30 1.08 0.26
C ARG A 122 -1.67 2.44 0.55
N VAL A 123 -2.51 3.40 0.92
CA VAL A 123 -2.07 4.68 1.48
C VAL A 123 -2.08 4.54 3.00
N VAL A 124 -0.94 4.80 3.62
CA VAL A 124 -0.76 4.75 5.07
C VAL A 124 -0.51 6.17 5.55
N MET A 125 -1.31 6.62 6.49
CA MET A 125 -1.16 7.93 7.15
C MET A 125 -0.94 7.72 8.64
N THR A 126 -0.02 8.47 9.23
CA THR A 126 0.24 8.45 10.67
C THR A 126 -0.51 9.57 11.39
N CYS A 127 -0.45 10.80 10.89
CA CYS A 127 -1.10 11.95 11.53
C CYS A 127 -1.94 12.81 10.58
N CYS A 128 -1.52 12.99 9.33
CA CYS A 128 -2.20 13.88 8.39
C CYS A 128 -1.88 13.52 6.92
N ALA A 129 -2.57 14.15 5.98
CA ALA A 129 -2.37 13.89 4.54
C ALA A 129 -0.94 14.21 4.05
N ALA A 130 -0.21 15.07 4.76
CA ALA A 130 1.17 15.43 4.40
C ALA A 130 2.15 14.27 4.62
N ASP A 131 1.94 13.45 5.66
CA ASP A 131 2.77 12.28 5.96
C ASP A 131 2.30 10.99 5.27
N ALA A 132 1.25 11.08 4.46
CA ALA A 132 0.73 9.95 3.73
C ALA A 132 1.79 9.31 2.83
N GLN A 133 2.00 8.02 3.04
CA GLN A 133 2.91 7.19 2.27
C GLN A 133 2.12 6.18 1.47
N VAL A 134 2.58 5.91 0.27
CA VAL A 134 2.01 4.84 -0.56
C VAL A 134 2.94 3.64 -0.51
N LEU A 135 2.43 2.54 -0.04
CA LEU A 135 3.13 1.26 -0.04
C LEU A 135 2.55 0.38 -1.13
N GLY A 136 3.40 -0.20 -1.95
CA GLY A 136 2.98 -1.02 -3.08
C GLY A 136 3.74 -2.32 -3.16
N VAL A 137 3.01 -3.42 -3.42
CA VAL A 137 3.54 -4.77 -3.58
C VAL A 137 3.16 -5.27 -4.98
N PRO A 138 4.11 -5.67 -5.82
CA PRO A 138 3.82 -6.27 -7.11
C PRO A 138 3.05 -7.58 -6.95
N LEU A 139 2.11 -7.81 -7.87
CA LEU A 139 1.36 -9.05 -8.03
C LEU A 139 1.73 -9.66 -9.38
N GLU A 140 2.31 -10.84 -9.37
CA GLU A 140 2.70 -11.56 -10.58
C GLU A 140 1.64 -12.62 -10.93
N PHE A 141 1.18 -12.60 -12.16
CA PHE A 141 0.12 -13.49 -12.66
C PHE A 141 0.67 -14.52 -13.64
N ASN A 142 0.23 -15.74 -13.49
CA ASN A 142 0.49 -16.81 -14.47
C ASN A 142 -0.53 -16.71 -15.60
N GLY A 143 -0.17 -16.03 -16.69
CA GLY A 143 -1.04 -15.91 -17.87
C GLY A 143 -1.61 -14.50 -18.06
N THR A 144 -2.91 -14.40 -18.34
CA THR A 144 -3.55 -13.12 -18.67
C THR A 144 -3.77 -12.25 -17.44
N LEU A 145 -3.40 -10.97 -17.54
CA LEU A 145 -3.67 -9.99 -16.50
C LEU A 145 -5.18 -9.83 -16.25
N PRO A 146 -5.60 -9.68 -14.99
CA PRO A 146 -7.01 -9.49 -14.66
C PRO A 146 -7.53 -8.17 -15.24
N ARG A 147 -8.74 -8.22 -15.80
CA ARG A 147 -9.46 -7.03 -16.32
C ARG A 147 -10.22 -6.34 -15.19
N ILE A 148 -9.50 -5.81 -14.23
CA ILE A 148 -10.02 -5.05 -13.10
C ILE A 148 -9.54 -3.62 -13.25
N GLU A 149 -10.43 -2.66 -13.07
CA GLU A 149 -10.13 -1.23 -13.17
C GLU A 149 -9.13 -0.80 -12.08
N ASP A 150 -8.29 0.17 -12.43
CA ASP A 150 -7.35 0.78 -11.47
C ASP A 150 -8.11 1.37 -10.27
N LYS A 151 -7.46 1.27 -9.10
CA LYS A 151 -7.96 1.73 -7.80
C LYS A 151 -9.14 0.94 -7.23
N THR A 152 -9.61 -0.09 -7.91
CA THR A 152 -10.57 -1.03 -7.34
C THR A 152 -9.96 -1.72 -6.13
N TRP A 153 -10.73 -1.86 -5.06
CA TRP A 153 -10.37 -2.69 -3.92
C TRP A 153 -10.41 -4.15 -4.32
N ILE A 154 -9.35 -4.86 -3.98
CA ILE A 154 -9.22 -6.28 -4.27
C ILE A 154 -8.68 -7.04 -3.07
N THR A 155 -9.02 -8.30 -3.03
CA THR A 155 -8.33 -9.34 -2.28
C THR A 155 -7.39 -10.06 -3.26
N ALA A 156 -6.11 -10.09 -2.94
CA ALA A 156 -5.08 -10.80 -3.71
C ALA A 156 -4.61 -12.01 -2.92
N LYS A 157 -4.60 -13.18 -3.55
CA LYS A 157 -4.11 -14.45 -3.00
C LYS A 157 -2.91 -14.89 -3.82
N GLY A 158 -1.83 -15.35 -3.17
CA GLY A 158 -0.62 -15.79 -3.87
C GLY A 158 0.42 -16.33 -2.90
N LYS A 159 1.64 -16.55 -3.39
CA LYS A 159 2.79 -16.93 -2.59
C LYS A 159 3.76 -15.77 -2.48
N VAL A 160 4.24 -15.52 -1.27
CA VAL A 160 5.26 -14.50 -1.04
C VAL A 160 6.57 -14.90 -1.70
N ALA A 161 7.17 -13.95 -2.40
CA ALA A 161 8.52 -14.10 -2.94
C ALA A 161 9.27 -12.77 -2.85
N PHE A 162 10.58 -12.83 -3.06
CA PHE A 162 11.46 -11.66 -3.01
C PHE A 162 12.33 -11.62 -4.27
N GLU A 163 12.55 -10.42 -4.78
CA GLU A 163 13.45 -10.18 -5.89
C GLU A 163 14.44 -9.08 -5.55
N LEU A 164 15.63 -9.12 -6.15
CA LEU A 164 16.65 -8.11 -5.98
C LEU A 164 16.67 -7.20 -7.22
N ILE A 165 16.31 -5.93 -7.02
CA ILE A 165 16.34 -4.92 -8.08
C ILE A 165 17.23 -3.77 -7.61
N ASP A 166 18.22 -3.40 -8.39
CA ASP A 166 19.18 -2.31 -8.08
C ASP A 166 19.81 -2.42 -6.67
N GLY A 167 20.11 -3.64 -6.23
CA GLY A 167 20.72 -3.89 -4.93
C GLY A 167 19.76 -3.80 -3.74
N GLN A 168 18.46 -3.73 -3.98
CA GLN A 168 17.43 -3.70 -2.94
C GLN A 168 16.43 -4.85 -3.12
N HIS A 169 16.05 -5.47 -2.00
CA HIS A 169 15.03 -6.52 -2.01
C HIS A 169 13.63 -5.92 -2.04
N PHE A 170 12.78 -6.54 -2.86
CA PHE A 170 11.36 -6.24 -2.98
C PHE A 170 10.57 -7.48 -2.68
N ALA A 171 9.55 -7.33 -1.84
CA ALA A 171 8.55 -8.37 -1.67
C ALA A 171 7.51 -8.28 -2.78
N TYR A 172 7.08 -9.40 -3.31
CA TYR A 172 5.98 -9.50 -4.25
C TYR A 172 5.16 -10.77 -4.00
N LEU A 173 3.98 -10.86 -4.57
CA LEU A 173 3.23 -12.12 -4.62
C LEU A 173 3.36 -12.72 -6.01
N ARG A 174 3.66 -14.01 -6.08
CA ARG A 174 3.62 -14.81 -7.30
C ARG A 174 2.42 -15.72 -7.33
N ASP A 175 2.09 -16.23 -8.52
CA ASP A 175 0.93 -17.12 -8.76
C ASP A 175 -0.37 -16.47 -8.26
N CYS A 176 -0.59 -15.19 -8.60
CA CYS A 176 -1.67 -14.42 -8.02
C CYS A 176 -3.03 -14.73 -8.60
N GLU A 177 -4.01 -14.84 -7.71
CA GLU A 177 -5.44 -14.76 -7.98
C GLU A 177 -6.01 -13.51 -7.31
N VAL A 178 -6.91 -12.79 -7.97
CA VAL A 178 -7.49 -11.56 -7.43
C VAL A 178 -9.00 -11.53 -7.60
N GLU A 179 -9.68 -11.01 -6.60
CA GLU A 179 -11.12 -10.81 -6.58
C GLU A 179 -11.42 -9.37 -6.16
N ALA A 180 -12.38 -8.72 -6.82
CA ALA A 180 -12.86 -7.41 -6.40
C ALA A 180 -13.58 -7.54 -5.04
N THR A 181 -13.32 -6.59 -4.15
CA THR A 181 -13.90 -6.58 -2.80
C THR A 181 -14.30 -5.16 -2.39
N GLU A 182 -15.05 -5.01 -1.33
CA GLU A 182 -15.34 -3.72 -0.73
C GLU A 182 -14.19 -3.25 0.16
N PRO A 183 -14.04 -1.91 0.33
CA PRO A 183 -13.05 -1.39 1.27
C PRO A 183 -13.34 -1.87 2.70
N PRO A 184 -12.29 -2.16 3.49
CA PRO A 184 -12.47 -2.57 4.89
C PRO A 184 -13.27 -1.54 5.70
N GLU A 185 -14.15 -1.99 6.59
CA GLU A 185 -15.00 -1.12 7.42
C GLU A 185 -14.22 -0.07 8.23
N SER A 186 -12.99 -0.38 8.64
CA SER A 186 -12.10 0.56 9.33
C SER A 186 -11.79 1.82 8.52
N MET A 187 -11.86 1.73 7.20
CA MET A 187 -11.69 2.89 6.30
C MET A 187 -13.01 3.57 5.96
N SER A 188 -14.14 2.87 6.04
CA SER A 188 -15.46 3.46 5.82
C SER A 188 -15.85 4.42 6.94
N ARG A 189 -15.33 4.23 8.16
CA ARG A 189 -15.56 5.10 9.32
C ARG A 189 -14.78 6.42 9.30
N GLN A 190 -13.84 6.59 8.39
CA GLN A 190 -13.08 7.85 8.20
C GLN A 190 -13.69 8.78 7.14
N ARG A 191 -14.89 8.49 6.68
CA ARG A 191 -15.68 9.46 5.91
C ARG A 191 -16.46 10.31 6.91
N PRO A 192 -16.25 11.66 6.90
CA PRO A 192 -17.09 12.58 7.67
C PRO A 192 -18.52 12.57 7.19
#